data_0b39b08dde24e6ec51a1eb4e2088c616
#
_entry.id   0b39b08dde24e6ec51a1eb4e2088c616
#
_cell.length_a   1.000
_cell.length_b   1.000
_cell.length_c   1.000
_cell.angle_alpha   90.00
_cell.angle_beta   90.00
_cell.angle_gamma   90.00
#
_symmetry.space_group_name_H-M   'P 1'
#
loop_
_entity.id
_entity.type
_entity.pdbx_description
1 polymer ?
#
loop_
_entity_poly.entity_id
_entity_poly.type
_entity_poly.pdbx_seq_one_letter_code
_entity_poly.pdbx_strand_id
1 'polypeptide(L)'
;YARRTGRDYWKEILIRDDMIKLERVEVKATFRYCEPQDILKYILKQAGIDDYEMSDKSYGSKETIIINSQNGIEAIKEINNIWGIENNFFFRNRRFYWGCRPAQDVIYVLREDENVLSMQKYGDLFEIETLGVPWIHHSQLIKIEHSKYNGMSFVEKTIIKSDADGRVRMYIYFRGGEINV
;
A
#
# COMPACT_ATOMS: atom_id res chain seq x y z
N TYR A 1 -19.42 -0.84 -16.26
CA TYR A 1 -19.68 -1.06 -17.69
C TYR A 1 -20.10 -2.50 -17.92
N ALA A 2 -21.18 -2.72 -18.66
CA ALA A 2 -21.57 -4.04 -19.15
C ALA A 2 -21.25 -4.10 -20.65
N ARG A 3 -20.40 -5.02 -21.08
CA ARG A 3 -20.07 -5.22 -22.48
C ARG A 3 -20.71 -6.53 -22.94
N ARG A 4 -21.41 -6.50 -24.06
CA ARG A 4 -22.04 -7.68 -24.66
C ARG A 4 -21.11 -8.21 -25.73
N THR A 5 -20.61 -9.43 -25.59
CA THR A 5 -19.87 -10.15 -26.62
C THR A 5 -20.60 -11.47 -26.89
N GLY A 6 -21.28 -11.57 -28.02
CA GLY A 6 -22.03 -12.77 -28.36
C GLY A 6 -23.23 -13.03 -27.44
N ARG A 7 -23.37 -14.28 -26.94
CA ARG A 7 -24.40 -14.70 -25.98
C ARG A 7 -23.99 -14.51 -24.52
N ASP A 8 -22.72 -14.21 -24.26
CA ASP A 8 -22.21 -14.08 -22.90
C ASP A 8 -22.24 -12.62 -22.44
N TYR A 9 -22.71 -12.43 -21.22
CA TYR A 9 -22.69 -11.15 -20.54
C TYR A 9 -21.59 -11.16 -19.50
N TRP A 10 -20.65 -10.23 -19.57
CA TRP A 10 -19.70 -10.01 -18.50
C TRP A 10 -19.82 -8.58 -17.97
N LYS A 11 -19.59 -8.41 -16.69
CA LYS A 11 -19.59 -7.11 -16.01
C LYS A 11 -18.17 -6.83 -15.55
N GLU A 12 -17.67 -5.69 -15.96
CA GLU A 12 -16.45 -5.14 -15.39
C GLU A 12 -16.83 -4.22 -14.22
N ILE A 13 -16.30 -4.51 -13.06
CA ILE A 13 -16.50 -3.71 -11.85
C ILE A 13 -15.15 -3.12 -11.47
N LEU A 14 -15.02 -1.81 -11.59
CA LEU A 14 -13.85 -1.08 -11.09
C LEU A 14 -14.12 -0.66 -9.65
N ILE A 15 -13.37 -1.24 -8.72
CA ILE A 15 -13.41 -0.91 -7.31
C ILE A 15 -12.15 -0.10 -6.99
N ARG A 16 -12.32 1.03 -6.31
CA ARG A 16 -11.22 1.86 -5.80
C ARG A 16 -11.36 1.97 -4.30
N ASP A 17 -10.22 2.05 -3.61
CA ASP A 17 -10.17 2.33 -2.18
C ASP A 17 -10.33 3.84 -1.89
N ASP A 18 -10.21 4.22 -0.63
CA ASP A 18 -10.33 5.60 -0.19
C ASP A 18 -9.24 6.55 -0.74
N MET A 19 -8.22 6.03 -1.44
CA MET A 19 -7.21 6.83 -2.14
C MET A 19 -7.83 7.80 -3.15
N ILE A 20 -9.00 7.45 -3.71
CA ILE A 20 -9.78 8.32 -4.61
C ILE A 20 -10.14 9.67 -3.95
N LYS A 21 -10.23 9.75 -2.63
CA LYS A 21 -10.48 11.01 -1.92
C LYS A 21 -9.31 11.96 -2.09
N LEU A 22 -8.07 11.45 -2.01
CA LEU A 22 -6.86 12.22 -2.25
C LEU A 22 -6.69 12.62 -3.73
N GLU A 23 -7.09 11.75 -4.66
CA GLU A 23 -7.05 12.07 -6.10
C GLU A 23 -7.90 13.30 -6.47
N ARG A 24 -8.92 13.61 -5.68
CA ARG A 24 -9.89 14.69 -5.95
C ARG A 24 -9.56 16.02 -5.30
N VAL A 25 -8.54 16.07 -4.49
CA VAL A 25 -8.17 17.28 -3.73
C VAL A 25 -7.00 17.98 -4.40
N GLU A 26 -7.25 19.15 -4.95
CA GLU A 26 -6.19 20.04 -5.38
C GLU A 26 -5.55 20.73 -4.17
N VAL A 27 -4.23 20.77 -4.13
CA VAL A 27 -3.48 21.36 -3.01
C VAL A 27 -2.65 22.53 -3.51
N LYS A 28 -3.12 23.75 -3.21
CA LYS A 28 -2.42 25.00 -3.49
C LYS A 28 -2.31 25.82 -2.21
N ALA A 29 -1.19 25.71 -1.51
CA ALA A 29 -1.00 26.36 -0.22
C ALA A 29 0.46 26.66 0.07
N THR A 30 0.68 27.68 0.89
CA THR A 30 1.98 28.03 1.46
C THR A 30 1.94 27.79 2.97
N PHE A 31 2.91 27.04 3.46
CA PHE A 31 3.06 26.71 4.87
C PHE A 31 4.30 27.37 5.44
N ARG A 32 4.23 27.82 6.69
CA ARG A 32 5.36 28.43 7.38
C ARG A 32 5.66 27.70 8.67
N TYR A 33 6.96 27.51 8.96
CA TYR A 33 7.45 26.86 10.18
C TYR A 33 6.72 25.55 10.49
N CYS A 34 6.64 24.67 9.50
CA CYS A 34 5.87 23.45 9.57
C CYS A 34 6.73 22.19 9.43
N GLU A 35 6.28 21.11 10.02
CA GLU A 35 6.74 19.74 9.77
C GLU A 35 5.88 19.06 8.69
N PRO A 36 6.35 17.96 8.09
CA PRO A 36 5.58 17.27 7.03
C PRO A 36 4.21 16.80 7.53
N GLN A 37 4.10 16.39 8.80
CA GLN A 37 2.83 15.95 9.40
C GLN A 37 1.79 17.08 9.43
N ASP A 38 2.19 18.34 9.58
CA ASP A 38 1.25 19.46 9.61
C ASP A 38 0.61 19.66 8.23
N ILE A 39 1.41 19.57 7.18
CA ILE A 39 0.92 19.66 5.80
C ILE A 39 0.05 18.46 5.45
N LEU A 40 0.45 17.26 5.89
CA LEU A 40 -0.35 16.04 5.71
C LEU A 40 -1.73 16.16 6.36
N LYS A 41 -1.80 16.63 7.61
CA LYS A 41 -3.09 16.87 8.30
C LYS A 41 -3.98 17.82 7.52
N TYR A 42 -3.39 18.88 6.95
CA TYR A 42 -4.13 19.80 6.10
C TYR A 42 -4.71 19.11 4.88
N ILE A 43 -3.90 18.30 4.16
CA ILE A 43 -4.33 17.57 2.96
C ILE A 43 -5.44 16.58 3.31
N LEU A 44 -5.25 15.78 4.37
CA LEU A 44 -6.23 14.79 4.82
C LEU A 44 -7.56 15.45 5.19
N LYS A 45 -7.53 16.59 5.88
CA LYS A 45 -8.73 17.37 6.20
C LYS A 45 -9.45 17.87 4.94
N GLN A 46 -8.71 18.35 3.93
CA GLN A 46 -9.32 18.77 2.65
C GLN A 46 -9.95 17.57 1.91
N ALA A 47 -9.37 16.39 2.05
CA ALA A 47 -9.89 15.16 1.46
C ALA A 47 -11.05 14.52 2.26
N GLY A 48 -11.43 15.08 3.42
CA GLY A 48 -12.44 14.48 4.30
C GLY A 48 -11.99 13.15 4.88
N ILE A 49 -10.69 13.04 5.23
CA ILE A 49 -10.08 11.85 5.83
C ILE A 49 -9.77 12.18 7.28
N ASP A 50 -10.60 11.72 8.20
CA ASP A 50 -10.47 11.99 9.63
C ASP A 50 -9.82 10.82 10.39
N ASP A 51 -9.87 9.61 9.83
CA ASP A 51 -9.27 8.42 10.44
C ASP A 51 -7.90 8.14 9.79
N TYR A 52 -6.84 8.50 10.50
CA TYR A 52 -5.47 8.33 10.05
C TYR A 52 -4.50 8.04 11.18
N GLU A 53 -3.38 7.44 10.82
CA GLU A 53 -2.22 7.20 11.67
C GLU A 53 -0.96 7.64 10.93
N MET A 54 -0.12 8.41 11.59
CA MET A 54 1.13 8.92 11.02
C MET A 54 2.28 8.61 11.96
N SER A 55 3.47 8.42 11.38
CA SER A 55 4.70 8.34 12.16
C SER A 55 4.86 9.59 13.03
N ASP A 56 5.21 9.38 14.28
CA ASP A 56 5.55 10.41 15.26
C ASP A 56 7.01 10.86 15.16
N LYS A 57 7.78 10.29 14.21
CA LYS A 57 9.15 10.70 13.95
C LYS A 57 9.20 12.17 13.54
N SER A 58 10.01 12.97 14.21
CA SER A 58 10.27 14.35 13.78
C SER A 58 11.21 14.36 12.58
N TYR A 59 10.84 15.10 11.55
CA TYR A 59 11.64 15.31 10.34
C TYR A 59 12.22 16.72 10.28
N GLY A 60 12.00 17.51 11.32
CA GLY A 60 12.40 18.91 11.41
C GLY A 60 11.47 19.84 10.66
N SER A 61 11.39 21.07 11.18
CA SER A 61 10.57 22.13 10.61
C SER A 61 11.29 22.85 9.47
N LYS A 62 10.54 23.26 8.45
CA LYS A 62 11.02 24.14 7.37
C LYS A 62 10.32 25.50 7.45
N GLU A 63 11.08 26.57 7.12
CA GLU A 63 10.61 27.95 7.28
C GLU A 63 9.45 28.29 6.33
N THR A 64 9.56 27.89 5.07
CA THR A 64 8.52 28.14 4.07
C THR A 64 8.47 27.00 3.07
N ILE A 65 7.28 26.42 2.91
CA ILE A 65 6.99 25.37 1.93
C ILE A 65 5.82 25.82 1.08
N ILE A 66 5.97 25.71 -0.23
CA ILE A 66 4.91 25.97 -1.21
C ILE A 66 4.56 24.65 -1.86
N ILE A 67 3.31 24.24 -1.75
CA ILE A 67 2.76 23.05 -2.42
C ILE A 67 1.79 23.54 -3.51
N ASN A 68 1.99 23.06 -4.73
CA ASN A 68 1.12 23.34 -5.86
C ASN A 68 0.89 22.06 -6.68
N SER A 69 0.11 21.16 -6.12
CA SER A 69 -0.13 19.83 -6.68
C SER A 69 -1.57 19.67 -7.13
N GLN A 70 -1.78 18.99 -8.27
CA GLN A 70 -3.11 18.78 -8.86
C GLN A 70 -3.99 17.84 -8.02
N ASN A 71 -3.37 17.00 -7.20
CA ASN A 71 -4.08 16.10 -6.30
C ASN A 71 -3.28 15.84 -5.02
N GLY A 72 -3.98 15.34 -3.99
CA GLY A 72 -3.38 15.08 -2.68
C GLY A 72 -2.31 13.99 -2.70
N ILE A 73 -2.37 13.03 -3.63
CA ILE A 73 -1.35 11.98 -3.76
C ILE A 73 -0.01 12.58 -4.20
N GLU A 74 -0.04 13.45 -5.20
CA GLU A 74 1.14 14.17 -5.68
C GLU A 74 1.68 15.10 -4.60
N ALA A 75 0.80 15.82 -3.89
CA ALA A 75 1.19 16.67 -2.77
C ALA A 75 1.93 15.87 -1.67
N ILE A 76 1.44 14.69 -1.30
CA ILE A 76 2.11 13.83 -0.30
C ILE A 76 3.47 13.35 -0.81
N LYS A 77 3.58 12.97 -2.08
CA LYS A 77 4.87 12.60 -2.69
C LYS A 77 5.84 13.78 -2.71
N GLU A 78 5.36 14.98 -3.02
CA GLU A 78 6.17 16.20 -2.99
C GLU A 78 6.69 16.50 -1.58
N ILE A 79 5.84 16.35 -0.55
CA ILE A 79 6.24 16.46 0.86
C ILE A 79 7.33 15.44 1.19
N ASN A 80 7.14 14.18 0.83
CA ASN A 80 8.12 13.14 1.06
C ASN A 80 9.48 13.51 0.42
N ASN A 81 9.48 13.99 -0.81
CA ASN A 81 10.69 14.42 -1.51
C ASN A 81 11.37 15.61 -0.83
N ILE A 82 10.61 16.63 -0.38
CA ILE A 82 11.13 17.84 0.28
C ILE A 82 11.88 17.49 1.58
N TRP A 83 11.43 16.48 2.33
CA TRP A 83 12.05 16.04 3.57
C TRP A 83 12.95 14.80 3.42
N GLY A 84 13.10 14.24 2.21
CA GLY A 84 13.87 13.03 1.97
C GLY A 84 13.27 11.81 2.68
N ILE A 85 11.95 11.71 2.68
CA ILE A 85 11.21 10.65 3.38
C ILE A 85 10.90 9.52 2.40
N GLU A 86 11.46 8.35 2.63
CA GLU A 86 11.20 7.15 1.81
C GLU A 86 9.98 6.35 2.32
N ASN A 87 9.06 7.01 2.97
CA ASN A 87 7.90 6.34 3.54
C ASN A 87 6.78 6.17 2.50
N ASN A 88 6.20 4.98 2.51
CA ASN A 88 4.96 4.72 1.80
C ASN A 88 3.76 5.23 2.59
N PHE A 89 2.69 5.54 1.87
CA PHE A 89 1.38 5.82 2.44
C PHE A 89 0.32 4.98 1.74
N PHE A 90 -0.69 4.58 2.49
CA PHE A 90 -1.72 3.68 2.00
C PHE A 90 -2.98 3.75 2.87
N PHE A 91 -4.08 3.22 2.35
CA PHE A 91 -5.28 2.95 3.13
C PHE A 91 -5.36 1.46 3.50
N ARG A 92 -5.79 1.18 4.74
CA ARG A 92 -6.17 -0.15 5.18
C ARG A 92 -7.37 -0.05 6.11
N ASN A 93 -8.41 -0.80 5.83
CA ASN A 93 -9.66 -0.77 6.59
C ASN A 93 -10.22 0.66 6.75
N ARG A 94 -10.14 1.47 5.69
CA ARG A 94 -10.57 2.88 5.62
C ARG A 94 -9.73 3.89 6.42
N ARG A 95 -8.73 3.43 7.17
CA ARG A 95 -7.76 4.29 7.86
C ARG A 95 -6.57 4.57 6.94
N PHE A 96 -6.14 5.82 6.90
CA PHE A 96 -4.94 6.26 6.19
C PHE A 96 -3.71 6.07 7.08
N TYR A 97 -2.62 5.57 6.49
CA TYR A 97 -1.33 5.37 7.15
C TYR A 97 -0.24 6.11 6.38
N TRP A 98 0.64 6.80 7.12
CA TRP A 98 1.83 7.43 6.56
C TRP A 98 3.02 7.27 7.49
N GLY A 99 4.10 6.63 6.98
CA GLY A 99 5.33 6.40 7.72
C GLY A 99 5.23 5.42 8.89
N CYS A 100 4.10 4.78 9.06
CA CYS A 100 3.85 3.73 10.05
C CYS A 100 3.03 2.60 9.43
N ARG A 101 2.88 1.52 10.17
CA ARG A 101 2.07 0.36 9.78
C ARG A 101 1.10 0.00 10.89
N PRO A 102 -0.08 -0.54 10.54
CA PRO A 102 -1.01 -1.03 11.55
C PRO A 102 -0.37 -2.14 12.40
N ALA A 103 -0.71 -2.16 13.67
CA ALA A 103 -0.33 -3.25 14.57
C ALA A 103 -0.75 -4.59 13.97
N GLN A 104 0.09 -5.60 14.15
CA GLN A 104 -0.12 -6.94 13.61
C GLN A 104 0.10 -7.97 14.71
N ASP A 105 -0.97 -8.69 15.07
CA ASP A 105 -0.92 -9.70 16.13
C ASP A 105 -0.49 -11.08 15.61
N VAL A 106 -0.64 -11.33 14.31
CA VAL A 106 -0.37 -12.61 13.68
C VAL A 106 0.56 -12.45 12.50
N ILE A 107 1.67 -13.20 12.49
CA ILE A 107 2.59 -13.28 11.35
C ILE A 107 2.27 -14.57 10.59
N TYR A 108 1.87 -14.42 9.32
CA TYR A 108 1.63 -15.57 8.45
C TYR A 108 2.95 -16.14 7.96
N VAL A 109 3.06 -17.47 8.00
CA VAL A 109 4.23 -18.21 7.52
C VAL A 109 3.90 -18.86 6.20
N LEU A 110 4.68 -18.53 5.17
CA LEU A 110 4.59 -19.13 3.83
C LEU A 110 5.72 -20.15 3.67
N ARG A 111 5.34 -21.43 3.56
CA ARG A 111 6.29 -22.56 3.45
C ARG A 111 6.20 -23.24 2.11
N GLU A 112 7.37 -23.58 1.57
CA GLU A 112 7.52 -24.23 0.27
C GLU A 112 6.72 -25.52 0.17
N ASP A 113 6.71 -26.33 1.22
CA ASP A 113 6.10 -27.66 1.22
C ASP A 113 4.63 -27.67 1.70
N GLU A 114 4.07 -26.54 2.13
CA GLU A 114 2.75 -26.49 2.76
C GLU A 114 1.74 -25.64 1.97
N ASN A 115 2.05 -24.38 1.75
CA ASN A 115 1.08 -23.40 1.28
C ASN A 115 1.58 -22.51 0.13
N VAL A 116 2.82 -22.69 -0.31
CA VAL A 116 3.38 -22.05 -1.51
C VAL A 116 3.25 -22.99 -2.69
N LEU A 117 2.58 -22.55 -3.75
CA LEU A 117 2.44 -23.30 -5.00
C LEU A 117 3.61 -23.03 -5.94
N SER A 118 4.05 -21.81 -6.02
CA SER A 118 5.23 -21.41 -6.78
C SER A 118 5.84 -20.13 -6.23
N MET A 119 7.13 -19.93 -6.49
CA MET A 119 7.85 -18.71 -6.17
C MET A 119 8.75 -18.31 -7.33
N GLN A 120 8.63 -17.05 -7.76
CA GLN A 120 9.42 -16.46 -8.83
C GLN A 120 10.16 -15.22 -8.30
N LYS A 121 11.30 -14.90 -8.92
CA LYS A 121 12.13 -13.74 -8.57
C LYS A 121 12.37 -12.89 -9.82
N TYR A 122 12.08 -11.60 -9.71
CA TYR A 122 12.27 -10.59 -10.77
C TYR A 122 13.15 -9.45 -10.22
N GLY A 123 14.46 -9.58 -10.34
CA GLY A 123 15.37 -8.66 -9.70
C GLY A 123 15.32 -8.77 -8.18
N ASP A 124 14.94 -7.70 -7.50
CA ASP A 124 14.71 -7.64 -6.05
C ASP A 124 13.28 -7.98 -5.61
N LEU A 125 12.36 -8.04 -6.58
CA LEU A 125 10.95 -8.38 -6.35
C LEU A 125 10.74 -9.89 -6.40
N PHE A 126 10.04 -10.42 -5.43
CA PHE A 126 9.58 -11.81 -5.38
C PHE A 126 8.06 -11.86 -5.55
N GLU A 127 7.62 -12.89 -6.24
CA GLU A 127 6.21 -13.26 -6.36
C GLU A 127 6.01 -14.66 -5.78
N ILE A 128 5.10 -14.80 -4.84
CA ILE A 128 4.64 -16.09 -4.32
C ILE A 128 3.22 -16.33 -4.82
N GLU A 129 2.99 -17.48 -5.44
CA GLU A 129 1.64 -18.01 -5.69
C GLU A 129 1.25 -18.95 -4.56
N THR A 130 0.08 -18.73 -3.98
CA THR A 130 -0.49 -19.56 -2.91
C THR A 130 -1.99 -19.77 -3.14
N LEU A 131 -2.59 -20.66 -2.37
CA LEU A 131 -4.04 -20.73 -2.28
C LEU A 131 -4.60 -19.41 -1.73
N GLY A 132 -5.84 -19.08 -2.08
CA GLY A 132 -6.46 -17.83 -1.65
C GLY A 132 -6.48 -17.70 -0.12
N VAL A 133 -5.73 -16.76 0.40
CA VAL A 133 -5.64 -16.43 1.84
C VAL A 133 -6.13 -14.98 2.01
N PRO A 134 -7.43 -14.74 2.19
CA PRO A 134 -8.03 -13.40 2.07
C PRO A 134 -7.59 -12.42 3.17
N TRP A 135 -6.94 -12.88 4.22
CA TRP A 135 -6.44 -12.06 5.34
C TRP A 135 -4.99 -11.60 5.20
N ILE A 136 -4.28 -12.02 4.15
CA ILE A 136 -2.98 -11.43 3.82
C ILE A 136 -3.21 -10.18 2.96
N HIS A 137 -2.78 -9.04 3.49
CA HIS A 137 -2.93 -7.74 2.84
C HIS A 137 -1.57 -7.08 2.62
N HIS A 138 -1.53 -6.05 1.77
CA HIS A 138 -0.34 -5.22 1.64
C HIS A 138 0.09 -4.62 3.00
N SER A 139 1.36 -4.30 3.13
CA SER A 139 1.98 -3.74 4.34
C SER A 139 2.00 -4.65 5.58
N GLN A 140 1.54 -5.91 5.47
CA GLN A 140 1.71 -6.90 6.52
C GLN A 140 3.11 -7.52 6.47
N LEU A 141 3.62 -7.83 7.65
CA LEU A 141 4.82 -8.64 7.83
C LEU A 141 4.44 -10.11 7.65
N ILE A 142 5.19 -10.81 6.81
CA ILE A 142 5.08 -12.25 6.58
C ILE A 142 6.44 -12.91 6.80
N LYS A 143 6.42 -14.16 7.20
CA LYS A 143 7.61 -15.03 7.24
C LYS A 143 7.57 -15.96 6.04
N ILE A 144 8.67 -16.07 5.32
CA ILE A 144 8.83 -16.95 4.17
C ILE A 144 9.88 -17.99 4.52
N GLU A 145 9.55 -19.25 4.34
CA GLU A 145 10.42 -20.43 4.50
C GLU A 145 10.45 -21.18 3.18
N HIS A 146 11.29 -20.74 2.25
CA HIS A 146 11.41 -21.28 0.89
C HIS A 146 12.86 -21.33 0.46
N SER A 147 13.24 -22.31 -0.38
CA SER A 147 14.62 -22.49 -0.88
C SER A 147 15.18 -21.25 -1.59
N LYS A 148 14.33 -20.45 -2.25
CA LYS A 148 14.73 -19.23 -2.95
C LYS A 148 14.79 -17.99 -2.04
N TYR A 149 14.14 -18.00 -0.89
CA TYR A 149 14.15 -16.92 0.08
C TYR A 149 13.71 -17.42 1.46
N ASN A 150 14.49 -17.16 2.48
CA ASN A 150 14.17 -17.49 3.86
C ASN A 150 14.34 -16.24 4.73
N GLY A 151 13.24 -15.75 5.31
CA GLY A 151 13.27 -14.54 6.12
C GLY A 151 11.92 -13.89 6.30
N MET A 152 11.96 -12.70 6.88
CA MET A 152 10.78 -11.84 7.05
C MET A 152 10.72 -10.83 5.89
N SER A 153 9.52 -10.49 5.45
CA SER A 153 9.33 -9.39 4.52
C SER A 153 7.95 -8.75 4.65
N PHE A 154 7.84 -7.50 4.21
CA PHE A 154 6.54 -6.84 4.12
C PHE A 154 5.91 -7.09 2.75
N VAL A 155 4.62 -7.41 2.78
CA VAL A 155 3.83 -7.54 1.57
C VAL A 155 3.67 -6.17 0.90
N GLU A 156 4.13 -6.05 -0.35
CA GLU A 156 3.97 -4.81 -1.14
C GLU A 156 2.63 -4.79 -1.89
N LYS A 157 2.22 -5.94 -2.40
CA LYS A 157 1.01 -6.07 -3.21
C LYS A 157 0.46 -7.47 -3.11
N THR A 158 -0.86 -7.58 -3.15
CA THR A 158 -1.56 -8.86 -3.31
C THR A 158 -2.48 -8.81 -4.52
N ILE A 159 -2.57 -9.92 -5.24
CA ILE A 159 -3.55 -10.10 -6.32
C ILE A 159 -4.29 -11.41 -6.05
N ILE A 160 -5.60 -11.36 -6.01
CA ILE A 160 -6.43 -12.55 -5.91
C ILE A 160 -7.07 -12.79 -7.28
N LYS A 161 -6.90 -13.99 -7.81
CA LYS A 161 -7.52 -14.44 -9.05
C LYS A 161 -8.43 -15.64 -8.79
N SER A 162 -9.59 -15.63 -9.41
CA SER A 162 -10.49 -16.77 -9.44
C SER A 162 -10.73 -17.17 -10.90
N ASP A 163 -10.70 -18.46 -11.19
CA ASP A 163 -11.06 -18.99 -12.51
C ASP A 163 -12.53 -19.40 -12.58
N ALA A 164 -12.97 -19.84 -13.75
CA ALA A 164 -14.35 -20.28 -14.00
C ALA A 164 -14.73 -21.55 -13.19
N ASP A 165 -13.75 -22.34 -12.77
CA ASP A 165 -13.93 -23.55 -11.95
C ASP A 165 -13.99 -23.22 -10.45
N GLY A 166 -13.94 -21.94 -10.07
CA GLY A 166 -13.98 -21.48 -8.69
C GLY A 166 -12.66 -21.66 -7.93
N ARG A 167 -11.56 -21.95 -8.62
CA ARG A 167 -10.26 -22.04 -7.99
C ARG A 167 -9.76 -20.64 -7.68
N VAL A 168 -9.41 -20.40 -6.44
CA VAL A 168 -8.86 -19.11 -5.99
C VAL A 168 -7.36 -19.23 -5.82
N ARG A 169 -6.62 -18.32 -6.42
CA ARG A 169 -5.17 -18.17 -6.28
C ARG A 169 -4.86 -16.78 -5.78
N MET A 170 -3.85 -16.68 -4.91
CA MET A 170 -3.33 -15.43 -4.43
C MET A 170 -1.86 -15.29 -4.82
N TYR A 171 -1.52 -14.15 -5.37
CA TYR A 171 -0.16 -13.75 -5.69
C TYR A 171 0.26 -12.67 -4.70
N ILE A 172 1.35 -12.93 -4.00
CA ILE A 172 1.91 -12.06 -2.96
C ILE A 172 3.25 -11.55 -3.48
N TYR A 173 3.40 -10.23 -3.52
CA TYR A 173 4.62 -9.57 -3.96
C TYR A 173 5.32 -8.95 -2.75
N PHE A 174 6.63 -9.15 -2.67
CA PHE A 174 7.49 -8.56 -1.64
C PHE A 174 8.92 -8.37 -2.17
N ARG A 175 9.70 -7.50 -1.50
CA ARG A 175 11.13 -7.35 -1.81
C ARG A 175 11.96 -8.11 -0.80
N GLY A 176 13.03 -8.74 -1.32
CA GLY A 176 14.07 -9.33 -0.47
C GLY A 176 14.95 -8.23 0.09
N GLY A 177 15.22 -8.26 1.39
CA GLY A 177 16.10 -7.34 2.08
C GLY A 177 16.07 -7.58 3.58
N GLU A 178 17.06 -7.07 4.29
CA GLU A 178 17.02 -7.05 5.75
C GLU A 178 15.94 -6.08 6.21
N ILE A 179 15.00 -6.56 6.98
CA ILE A 179 14.02 -5.72 7.66
C ILE A 179 14.67 -5.24 8.95
N ASN A 180 15.03 -3.98 9.02
CA ASN A 180 15.28 -3.30 10.28
C ASN A 180 13.93 -3.11 10.98
N VAL A 181 13.64 -4.01 11.91
CA VAL A 181 12.45 -3.95 12.78
C VAL A 181 12.72 -3.01 13.93
#